data_39ed660662be57b7a89286e422f46dd4
#
_entry.id   39ed660662be57b7a89286e422f46dd4
#
_cell.length_a   1.000
_cell.length_b   1.000
_cell.length_c   1.000
_cell.angle_alpha   90.00
_cell.angle_beta   90.00
_cell.angle_gamma   90.00
#
_symmetry.space_group_name_H-M   'P 1'
#
loop_
_entity.id
_entity.type
_entity.pdbx_description
1 polymer ?
#
loop_
_entity_poly.entity_id
_entity_poly.type
_entity_poly.pdbx_seq_one_letter_code
_entity_poly.pdbx_strand_id
1 'polypeptide(L)'
;MNRFISTHIFALTILIGTTSFAQSPSPAERSQAVPASLASDTVDVQHVIDGYHEAVLSHDGPRLAQLFIPQGSMFLNVLSDDTYARAKAKSPDAVKVHVGSYTDFVKMVSTSKASFNPTHTHLLENSDGTIASVYFDFVFLIDGKAQNRGSETWVLVKGSDGWRIAAITFSSNPPPS
;
A
#
# COMPACT_ATOMS: atom_id res chain seq x y z
N MET A 1 -36.47 5.86 39.84
CA MET A 1 -35.10 5.99 39.26
C MET A 1 -35.25 6.19 37.76
N ASN A 2 -35.41 7.45 37.33
CA ASN A 2 -35.70 7.80 35.93
C ASN A 2 -34.39 8.08 35.18
N ARG A 3 -34.16 7.30 34.10
CA ARG A 3 -33.12 7.61 33.15
C ARG A 3 -33.67 8.45 32.00
N PHE A 4 -33.26 9.71 31.91
CA PHE A 4 -33.53 10.59 30.79
C PHE A 4 -32.65 10.18 29.58
N ILE A 5 -33.28 9.77 28.49
CA ILE A 5 -32.67 9.61 27.18
C ILE A 5 -32.79 10.94 26.45
N SER A 6 -31.66 11.60 26.21
CA SER A 6 -31.61 12.86 25.46
C SER A 6 -31.50 12.56 23.98
N THR A 7 -32.58 12.79 23.24
CA THR A 7 -32.64 12.64 21.78
C THR A 7 -32.24 13.97 21.15
N HIS A 8 -31.07 14.05 20.55
CA HIS A 8 -30.65 15.21 19.76
C HIS A 8 -31.23 15.10 18.35
N ILE A 9 -32.20 15.95 18.07
CA ILE A 9 -32.77 16.13 16.74
C ILE A 9 -31.84 17.09 15.97
N PHE A 10 -31.18 16.59 14.93
CA PHE A 10 -30.46 17.43 13.97
C PHE A 10 -31.46 18.04 12.99
N ALA A 11 -31.67 19.36 13.09
CA ALA A 11 -32.42 20.10 12.09
C ALA A 11 -31.55 20.35 10.86
N LEU A 12 -31.90 19.72 9.75
CA LEU A 12 -31.27 19.93 8.44
C LEU A 12 -31.89 21.18 7.80
N THR A 13 -31.20 22.30 7.82
CA THR A 13 -31.62 23.53 7.13
C THR A 13 -31.16 23.43 5.66
N ILE A 14 -32.09 23.22 4.74
CA ILE A 14 -31.85 23.26 3.30
C ILE A 14 -31.78 24.71 2.85
N LEU A 15 -30.61 25.24 2.57
CA LEU A 15 -30.39 26.51 1.90
C LEU A 15 -30.48 26.28 0.38
N ILE A 16 -31.52 26.79 -0.26
CA ILE A 16 -31.64 26.82 -1.72
C ILE A 16 -30.75 27.96 -2.22
N GLY A 17 -29.50 27.62 -2.60
CA GLY A 17 -28.58 28.56 -3.22
C GLY A 17 -28.75 28.55 -4.74
N THR A 18 -28.91 29.72 -5.33
CA THR A 18 -28.95 29.98 -6.77
C THR A 18 -27.69 29.49 -7.44
N THR A 19 -27.84 28.62 -8.45
CA THR A 19 -26.73 28.08 -9.26
C THR A 19 -26.15 29.18 -10.14
N SER A 20 -25.06 29.79 -9.72
CA SER A 20 -24.13 30.47 -10.64
C SER A 20 -23.32 29.42 -11.37
N PHE A 21 -23.52 29.30 -12.69
CA PHE A 21 -22.65 28.49 -13.53
C PHE A 21 -21.24 29.10 -13.51
N ALA A 22 -20.35 28.54 -12.71
CA ALA A 22 -18.93 28.84 -12.78
C ALA A 22 -18.39 28.32 -14.10
N GLN A 23 -17.81 29.20 -14.91
CA GLN A 23 -17.06 28.86 -16.12
C GLN A 23 -15.96 27.87 -15.76
N SER A 24 -15.88 26.76 -16.53
CA SER A 24 -14.77 25.82 -16.40
C SER A 24 -13.44 26.54 -16.65
N PRO A 25 -12.45 26.37 -15.79
CA PRO A 25 -11.14 27.02 -15.95
C PRO A 25 -10.47 26.57 -17.24
N SER A 26 -9.86 27.52 -17.96
CA SER A 26 -9.10 27.31 -19.20
C SER A 26 -7.94 26.32 -18.99
N PRO A 27 -7.55 25.53 -20.01
CA PRO A 27 -6.42 24.58 -19.91
C PRO A 27 -5.09 25.19 -19.47
N ALA A 28 -4.91 26.52 -19.60
CA ALA A 28 -3.70 27.24 -19.20
C ALA A 28 -3.52 27.39 -17.67
N GLU A 29 -4.57 27.19 -16.86
CA GLU A 29 -4.48 27.35 -15.39
C GLU A 29 -4.08 26.06 -14.65
N ARG A 30 -3.88 24.94 -15.33
CA ARG A 30 -3.53 23.66 -14.70
C ARG A 30 -2.04 23.42 -14.46
N SER A 31 -1.19 24.40 -14.76
CA SER A 31 0.23 24.34 -14.38
C SER A 31 0.45 25.03 -13.04
N GLN A 32 -0.27 24.63 -12.00
CA GLN A 32 0.04 25.05 -10.64
C GLN A 32 1.27 24.27 -10.17
N ALA A 33 2.32 25.00 -9.77
CA ALA A 33 3.46 24.39 -9.11
C ALA A 33 2.99 23.53 -7.93
N VAL A 34 3.45 22.29 -7.88
CA VAL A 34 3.16 21.38 -6.75
C VAL A 34 3.55 22.12 -5.47
N PRO A 35 2.65 22.24 -4.47
CA PRO A 35 2.98 22.88 -3.21
C PRO A 35 4.25 22.26 -2.59
N ALA A 36 5.13 23.06 -2.01
CA ALA A 36 6.38 22.57 -1.42
C ALA A 36 6.17 21.49 -0.36
N SER A 37 5.02 21.51 0.34
CA SER A 37 4.60 20.46 1.28
C SER A 37 4.40 19.12 0.58
N LEU A 38 3.77 19.08 -0.60
CA LEU A 38 3.56 17.82 -1.34
C LEU A 38 4.88 17.27 -1.92
N ALA A 39 5.80 18.16 -2.32
CA ALA A 39 7.14 17.73 -2.75
C ALA A 39 7.94 17.11 -1.59
N SER A 40 7.80 17.62 -0.37
CA SER A 40 8.39 17.04 0.83
C SER A 40 7.78 15.67 1.16
N ASP A 41 6.45 15.52 1.04
CA ASP A 41 5.76 14.26 1.32
C ASP A 41 6.18 13.15 0.35
N THR A 42 6.39 13.46 -0.93
CA THR A 42 6.90 12.51 -1.93
C THR A 42 8.30 12.00 -1.54
N VAL A 43 9.17 12.88 -1.06
CA VAL A 43 10.51 12.49 -0.57
C VAL A 43 10.38 11.57 0.64
N ASP A 44 9.47 11.87 1.58
CA ASP A 44 9.26 11.06 2.78
C ASP A 44 8.67 9.68 2.47
N VAL A 45 7.74 9.57 1.51
CA VAL A 45 7.20 8.29 1.04
C VAL A 45 8.29 7.46 0.35
N GLN A 46 9.13 8.09 -0.48
CA GLN A 46 10.27 7.42 -1.11
C GLN A 46 11.24 6.85 -0.06
N HIS A 47 11.50 7.56 1.04
CA HIS A 47 12.31 7.05 2.14
C HIS A 47 11.74 5.77 2.78
N VAL A 48 10.41 5.62 2.84
CA VAL A 48 9.78 4.37 3.31
C VAL A 48 10.05 3.23 2.34
N ILE A 49 9.94 3.48 1.03
CA ILE A 49 10.20 2.49 -0.02
C ILE A 49 11.67 2.05 0.01
N ASP A 50 12.60 3.00 0.08
CA ASP A 50 14.04 2.73 0.15
C ASP A 50 14.39 1.97 1.45
N GLY A 51 13.81 2.39 2.57
CA GLY A 51 13.97 1.72 3.86
C GLY A 51 13.47 0.27 3.85
N TYR A 52 12.37 -0.01 3.14
CA TYR A 52 11.88 -1.36 2.94
C TYR A 52 12.89 -2.21 2.15
N HIS A 53 13.39 -1.69 1.01
CA HIS A 53 14.40 -2.38 0.22
C HIS A 53 15.64 -2.71 1.04
N GLU A 54 16.21 -1.71 1.72
CA GLU A 54 17.40 -1.87 2.53
C GLU A 54 17.20 -2.89 3.66
N ALA A 55 16.05 -2.84 4.35
CA ALA A 55 15.74 -3.75 5.44
C ALA A 55 15.58 -5.20 4.94
N VAL A 56 14.95 -5.40 3.75
CA VAL A 56 14.82 -6.72 3.15
C VAL A 56 16.17 -7.26 2.68
N LEU A 57 16.97 -6.45 2.00
CA LEU A 57 18.31 -6.84 1.51
C LEU A 57 19.26 -7.19 2.65
N SER A 58 19.18 -6.47 3.77
CA SER A 58 20.07 -6.65 4.93
C SER A 58 19.55 -7.65 5.96
N HIS A 59 18.36 -8.24 5.77
CA HIS A 59 17.68 -9.10 6.75
C HIS A 59 17.36 -8.40 8.07
N ASP A 60 17.20 -7.07 8.05
CA ASP A 60 16.89 -6.26 9.22
C ASP A 60 15.39 -6.26 9.52
N GLY A 61 14.92 -7.34 10.16
CA GLY A 61 13.52 -7.48 10.53
C GLY A 61 13.01 -6.39 11.48
N PRO A 62 13.75 -6.00 12.54
CA PRO A 62 13.34 -4.88 13.40
C PRO A 62 13.13 -3.58 12.62
N ARG A 63 14.02 -3.21 11.72
CA ARG A 63 13.87 -2.03 10.86
C ARG A 63 12.68 -2.19 9.91
N LEU A 64 12.53 -3.35 9.29
CA LEU A 64 11.40 -3.65 8.41
C LEU A 64 10.05 -3.51 9.14
N ALA A 65 9.95 -4.04 10.37
CA ALA A 65 8.73 -3.96 11.18
C ALA A 65 8.33 -2.51 11.50
N GLN A 66 9.30 -1.61 11.70
CA GLN A 66 9.03 -0.20 11.99
C GLN A 66 8.39 0.57 10.83
N LEU A 67 8.48 0.06 9.61
CA LEU A 67 7.85 0.69 8.45
C LEU A 67 6.34 0.44 8.38
N PHE A 68 5.81 -0.51 9.14
CA PHE A 68 4.40 -0.86 9.17
C PHE A 68 3.66 -0.25 10.37
N ILE A 69 2.33 -0.15 10.27
CA ILE A 69 1.49 0.23 11.41
C ILE A 69 1.50 -0.91 12.43
N PRO A 70 1.89 -0.67 13.70
CA PRO A 70 2.00 -1.72 14.71
C PRO A 70 0.68 -2.44 15.01
N GLN A 71 -0.45 -1.74 14.85
CA GLN A 71 -1.80 -2.27 15.13
C GLN A 71 -2.30 -3.26 14.09
N GLY A 72 -1.55 -3.47 13.03
CA GLY A 72 -1.84 -4.43 11.97
C GLY A 72 -2.02 -3.77 10.62
N SER A 73 -1.04 -4.01 9.76
CA SER A 73 -1.12 -3.66 8.34
C SER A 73 -1.73 -4.81 7.55
N MET A 74 -2.55 -4.48 6.56
CA MET A 74 -3.10 -5.48 5.65
C MET A 74 -1.99 -5.97 4.69
N PHE A 75 -1.94 -7.29 4.46
CA PHE A 75 -0.99 -7.90 3.54
C PHE A 75 -1.73 -8.92 2.68
N LEU A 76 -1.95 -8.61 1.41
CA LEU A 76 -2.74 -9.45 0.51
C LEU A 76 -1.92 -9.92 -0.69
N ASN A 77 -1.99 -11.23 -0.94
CA ASN A 77 -1.47 -11.86 -2.14
C ASN A 77 -2.66 -12.31 -3.01
N VAL A 78 -2.69 -11.89 -4.27
CA VAL A 78 -3.73 -12.23 -5.24
C VAL A 78 -3.11 -13.00 -6.40
N LEU A 79 -3.47 -14.27 -6.54
CA LEU A 79 -3.00 -15.09 -7.67
C LEU A 79 -3.57 -14.55 -8.98
N SER A 80 -2.74 -14.47 -10.04
CA SER A 80 -3.28 -14.25 -11.39
C SER A 80 -4.21 -15.38 -11.80
N ASP A 81 -5.04 -15.16 -12.83
CA ASP A 81 -5.99 -16.18 -13.29
C ASP A 81 -5.29 -17.49 -13.68
N ASP A 82 -4.17 -17.39 -14.41
CA ASP A 82 -3.38 -18.56 -14.81
C ASP A 82 -2.76 -19.28 -13.62
N THR A 83 -2.22 -18.54 -12.65
CA THR A 83 -1.64 -19.11 -11.44
C THR A 83 -2.71 -19.78 -10.59
N TYR A 84 -3.88 -19.14 -10.46
CA TYR A 84 -5.01 -19.72 -9.74
C TYR A 84 -5.55 -20.98 -10.43
N ALA A 85 -5.66 -21.00 -11.75
CA ALA A 85 -6.08 -22.18 -12.50
C ALA A 85 -5.12 -23.36 -12.28
N ARG A 86 -3.80 -23.11 -12.31
CA ARG A 86 -2.79 -24.13 -11.98
C ARG A 86 -2.89 -24.62 -10.53
N ALA A 87 -3.13 -23.70 -9.59
CA ALA A 87 -3.32 -24.06 -8.18
C ALA A 87 -4.55 -24.92 -7.97
N LYS A 88 -5.68 -24.58 -8.59
CA LYS A 88 -6.94 -25.34 -8.58
C LYS A 88 -6.80 -26.74 -9.18
N ALA A 89 -6.01 -26.89 -10.23
CA ALA A 89 -5.74 -28.20 -10.83
C ALA A 89 -4.97 -29.13 -9.89
N LYS A 90 -4.11 -28.57 -9.02
CA LYS A 90 -3.32 -29.32 -8.03
C LYS A 90 -4.07 -29.51 -6.70
N SER A 91 -4.89 -28.54 -6.30
CA SER A 91 -5.66 -28.53 -5.06
C SER A 91 -7.04 -27.91 -5.30
N PRO A 92 -8.12 -28.69 -5.25
CA PRO A 92 -9.49 -28.18 -5.45
C PRO A 92 -9.89 -27.07 -4.47
N ASP A 93 -9.29 -27.04 -3.28
CA ASP A 93 -9.58 -26.05 -2.23
C ASP A 93 -8.72 -24.79 -2.33
N ALA A 94 -7.86 -24.67 -3.37
CA ALA A 94 -7.04 -23.49 -3.57
C ALA A 94 -7.89 -22.22 -3.63
N VAL A 95 -7.45 -21.16 -2.97
CA VAL A 95 -8.07 -19.84 -2.96
C VAL A 95 -7.26 -18.87 -3.82
N LYS A 96 -7.93 -17.86 -4.38
CA LYS A 96 -7.28 -16.86 -5.26
C LYS A 96 -6.65 -15.72 -4.47
N VAL A 97 -7.29 -15.35 -3.34
CA VAL A 97 -6.84 -14.27 -2.48
C VAL A 97 -6.36 -14.85 -1.16
N HIS A 98 -5.12 -14.57 -0.82
CA HIS A 98 -4.50 -15.00 0.42
C HIS A 98 -4.28 -13.77 1.32
N VAL A 99 -4.85 -13.82 2.52
CA VAL A 99 -4.57 -12.84 3.56
C VAL A 99 -3.30 -13.27 4.26
N GLY A 100 -2.27 -12.47 4.12
CA GLY A 100 -0.99 -12.65 4.80
C GLY A 100 -0.86 -11.74 6.02
N SER A 101 0.30 -11.84 6.66
CA SER A 101 0.68 -11.00 7.78
C SER A 101 2.02 -10.35 7.48
N TYR A 102 2.12 -9.02 7.70
CA TYR A 102 3.41 -8.36 7.61
C TYR A 102 4.41 -8.90 8.65
N THR A 103 3.93 -9.36 9.81
CA THR A 103 4.78 -9.96 10.84
C THR A 103 5.37 -11.29 10.40
N ASP A 104 4.64 -12.10 9.61
CA ASP A 104 5.19 -13.32 9.03
C ASP A 104 6.24 -13.01 7.95
N PHE A 105 6.01 -11.97 7.15
CA PHE A 105 6.99 -11.48 6.19
C PHE A 105 8.27 -10.97 6.89
N VAL A 106 8.13 -10.15 7.94
CA VAL A 106 9.24 -9.70 8.77
C VAL A 106 10.02 -10.88 9.37
N LYS A 107 9.31 -11.87 9.91
CA LYS A 107 9.92 -13.09 10.43
C LYS A 107 10.69 -13.86 9.35
N MET A 108 10.08 -14.04 8.18
CA MET A 108 10.74 -14.68 7.04
C MET A 108 12.03 -13.96 6.66
N VAL A 109 11.98 -12.64 6.52
CA VAL A 109 13.16 -11.81 6.21
C VAL A 109 14.24 -11.98 7.27
N SER A 110 13.89 -11.90 8.57
CA SER A 110 14.85 -11.97 9.68
C SER A 110 15.54 -13.33 9.86
N THR A 111 14.85 -14.42 9.52
CA THR A 111 15.31 -15.78 9.87
C THR A 111 15.85 -16.57 8.67
N SER A 112 15.57 -16.12 7.45
CA SER A 112 16.06 -16.79 6.25
C SER A 112 17.56 -16.61 6.08
N LYS A 113 18.19 -17.63 5.50
CA LYS A 113 19.58 -17.57 5.03
C LYS A 113 19.69 -17.26 3.55
N ALA A 114 18.56 -17.29 2.83
CA ALA A 114 18.51 -16.99 1.40
C ALA A 114 18.64 -15.47 1.17
N SER A 115 19.33 -15.07 0.13
CA SER A 115 19.41 -13.66 -0.27
C SER A 115 18.10 -13.20 -0.88
N PHE A 116 17.51 -12.14 -0.36
CA PHE A 116 16.31 -11.51 -0.89
C PHE A 116 16.65 -10.23 -1.66
N ASN A 117 15.99 -10.02 -2.78
CA ASN A 117 16.11 -8.76 -3.54
C ASN A 117 14.77 -8.42 -4.20
N PRO A 118 13.92 -7.61 -3.55
CA PRO A 118 12.77 -7.01 -4.20
C PRO A 118 13.24 -5.90 -5.15
N THR A 119 12.77 -5.91 -6.38
CA THR A 119 13.01 -4.83 -7.34
C THR A 119 11.67 -4.20 -7.73
N HIS A 120 11.60 -2.88 -7.73
CA HIS A 120 10.42 -2.10 -8.10
C HIS A 120 10.73 -1.22 -9.31
N THR A 121 9.79 -1.17 -10.27
CA THR A 121 9.89 -0.35 -11.49
C THR A 121 8.54 0.32 -11.77
N HIS A 122 8.53 1.35 -12.61
CA HIS A 122 7.32 2.08 -13.00
C HIS A 122 6.50 2.62 -11.82
N LEU A 123 7.20 3.21 -10.85
CA LEU A 123 6.59 3.75 -9.65
C LEU A 123 5.66 4.91 -9.98
N LEU A 124 4.41 4.81 -9.48
CA LEU A 124 3.39 5.87 -9.52
C LEU A 124 2.99 6.17 -8.08
N GLU A 125 3.06 7.42 -7.68
CA GLU A 125 2.72 7.88 -6.35
C GLU A 125 1.65 8.96 -6.42
N ASN A 126 0.68 8.89 -5.49
CA ASN A 126 -0.29 9.94 -5.22
C ASN A 126 -0.37 10.16 -3.72
N SER A 127 -0.30 11.41 -3.28
CA SER A 127 -0.37 11.80 -1.88
C SER A 127 -1.15 13.11 -1.72
N ASP A 128 -1.85 13.25 -0.60
CA ASP A 128 -2.46 14.52 -0.15
C ASP A 128 -1.77 15.09 1.10
N GLY A 129 -0.63 14.49 1.49
CA GLY A 129 0.11 14.87 2.69
C GLY A 129 -0.36 14.16 3.97
N THR A 130 -1.42 13.37 3.93
CA THR A 130 -1.98 12.62 5.05
C THR A 130 -2.02 11.13 4.77
N ILE A 131 -2.45 10.77 3.56
CA ILE A 131 -2.40 9.42 3.02
C ILE A 131 -1.66 9.43 1.69
N ALA A 132 -1.03 8.30 1.36
CA ALA A 132 -0.40 8.10 0.05
C ALA A 132 -0.76 6.71 -0.50
N SER A 133 -0.83 6.62 -1.82
CA SER A 133 -0.89 5.37 -2.54
C SER A 133 0.30 5.27 -3.48
N VAL A 134 0.95 4.11 -3.49
CA VAL A 134 2.06 3.81 -4.39
C VAL A 134 1.71 2.57 -5.19
N TYR A 135 1.93 2.61 -6.49
CA TYR A 135 1.81 1.48 -7.39
C TYR A 135 3.13 1.29 -8.14
N PHE A 136 3.55 0.05 -8.30
CA PHE A 136 4.73 -0.31 -9.09
C PHE A 136 4.66 -1.76 -9.59
N ASP A 137 5.43 -2.05 -10.62
CA ASP A 137 5.74 -3.41 -11.01
C ASP A 137 6.88 -3.94 -10.14
N PHE A 138 6.82 -5.21 -9.76
CA PHE A 138 7.83 -5.81 -8.92
C PHE A 138 8.34 -7.16 -9.44
N VAL A 139 9.57 -7.48 -9.09
CA VAL A 139 10.13 -8.83 -9.14
C VAL A 139 10.78 -9.13 -7.80
N PHE A 140 10.37 -10.21 -7.16
CA PHE A 140 10.98 -10.70 -5.92
C PHE A 140 11.97 -11.82 -6.23
N LEU A 141 13.24 -11.54 -6.00
CA LEU A 141 14.32 -12.52 -6.23
C LEU A 141 14.67 -13.20 -4.91
N ILE A 142 14.90 -14.52 -4.97
CA ILE A 142 15.53 -15.31 -3.90
C ILE A 142 16.75 -15.99 -4.50
N ASP A 143 17.92 -15.77 -3.90
CA ASP A 143 19.21 -16.26 -4.40
C ASP A 143 19.43 -15.97 -5.89
N GLY A 144 19.08 -14.73 -6.30
CA GLY A 144 19.19 -14.24 -7.67
C GLY A 144 18.16 -14.81 -8.66
N LYS A 145 17.22 -15.65 -8.21
CA LYS A 145 16.18 -16.24 -9.07
C LYS A 145 14.82 -15.61 -8.79
N ALA A 146 14.10 -15.21 -9.84
CA ALA A 146 12.75 -14.69 -9.71
C ALA A 146 11.80 -15.76 -9.12
N GLN A 147 11.26 -15.48 -7.95
CA GLN A 147 10.27 -16.33 -7.28
C GLN A 147 8.86 -15.83 -7.48
N ASN A 148 8.69 -14.52 -7.61
CA ASN A 148 7.40 -13.90 -7.86
C ASN A 148 7.59 -12.61 -8.66
N ARG A 149 6.56 -12.23 -9.42
CA ARG A 149 6.49 -10.96 -10.15
C ARG A 149 5.05 -10.54 -10.32
N GLY A 150 4.85 -9.26 -10.54
CA GLY A 150 3.53 -8.70 -10.79
C GLY A 150 3.50 -7.22 -10.51
N SER A 151 2.34 -6.73 -10.12
CA SER A 151 2.14 -5.36 -9.69
C SER A 151 1.83 -5.34 -8.21
N GLU A 152 2.26 -4.28 -7.55
CA GLU A 152 2.09 -4.10 -6.12
C GLU A 152 1.51 -2.71 -5.84
N THR A 153 0.59 -2.63 -4.90
CA THR A 153 0.01 -1.37 -4.42
C THR A 153 0.21 -1.27 -2.92
N TRP A 154 0.77 -0.15 -2.49
CA TRP A 154 0.88 0.19 -1.08
C TRP A 154 -0.06 1.35 -0.73
N VAL A 155 -0.63 1.29 0.46
CA VAL A 155 -1.30 2.42 1.10
C VAL A 155 -0.47 2.83 2.29
N LEU A 156 -0.10 4.11 2.34
CA LEU A 156 0.64 4.68 3.45
C LEU A 156 -0.20 5.73 4.16
N VAL A 157 0.07 5.91 5.43
CA VAL A 157 -0.54 6.95 6.26
C VAL A 157 0.53 7.71 7.03
N LYS A 158 0.33 9.02 7.21
CA LYS A 158 1.24 9.87 7.96
C LYS A 158 0.79 9.97 9.41
N GLY A 159 1.55 9.33 10.29
CA GLY A 159 1.40 9.46 11.74
C GLY A 159 2.17 10.66 12.31
N SER A 160 2.15 10.82 13.62
CA SER A 160 2.93 11.85 14.32
C SER A 160 4.45 11.65 14.20
N ASP A 161 4.88 10.43 13.91
CA ASP A 161 6.27 9.98 13.83
C ASP A 161 6.71 9.61 12.40
N GLY A 162 5.93 10.04 11.39
CA GLY A 162 6.23 9.86 9.97
C GLY A 162 5.30 8.91 9.23
N TRP A 163 5.66 8.60 7.99
CA TRP A 163 4.90 7.73 7.12
C TRP A 163 5.07 6.25 7.47
N ARG A 164 3.95 5.51 7.40
CA ARG A 164 3.92 4.07 7.66
C ARG A 164 3.05 3.34 6.66
N ILE A 165 3.41 2.10 6.35
CA ILE A 165 2.65 1.22 5.46
C ILE A 165 1.43 0.69 6.21
N ALA A 166 0.23 1.02 5.70
CA ALA A 166 -1.05 0.54 6.20
C ALA A 166 -1.54 -0.71 5.47
N ALA A 167 -1.20 -0.84 4.19
CA ALA A 167 -1.55 -2.01 3.39
C ALA A 167 -0.53 -2.25 2.28
N ILE A 168 -0.28 -3.53 1.99
CA ILE A 168 0.37 -4.00 0.78
C ILE A 168 -0.55 -5.01 0.11
N THR A 169 -0.83 -4.82 -1.17
CA THR A 169 -1.54 -5.78 -2.00
C THR A 169 -0.74 -6.03 -3.26
N PHE A 170 -0.46 -7.29 -3.56
CA PHE A 170 0.32 -7.65 -4.74
C PHE A 170 -0.30 -8.80 -5.54
N SER A 171 -0.15 -8.72 -6.86
CA SER A 171 -0.47 -9.85 -7.73
C SER A 171 0.67 -10.88 -7.70
N SER A 172 0.34 -12.16 -7.75
CA SER A 172 1.33 -13.22 -7.64
C SER A 172 1.37 -14.07 -8.91
N ASN A 173 2.54 -14.07 -9.54
CA ASN A 173 2.82 -14.81 -10.76
C ASN A 173 4.17 -15.52 -10.61
N PRO A 174 4.25 -16.59 -9.80
CA PRO A 174 5.47 -17.39 -9.72
C PRO A 174 5.75 -18.02 -11.08
N PRO A 175 7.04 -18.20 -11.46
CA PRO A 175 7.40 -18.87 -12.68
C PRO A 175 6.79 -20.28 -12.70
N PRO A 176 6.47 -20.82 -13.88
CA PRO A 176 6.05 -22.21 -14.01
C PRO A 176 7.11 -23.14 -13.42
N SER A 177 6.68 -24.08 -12.60
CA SER A 177 7.52 -25.14 -12.02
C SER A 177 7.79 -26.24 -13.02
#